data_5b5a02ef2c259c9cb925c2a828ac5e75
#
_entry.id   5b5a02ef2c259c9cb925c2a828ac5e75
#
_cell.length_a   1.000
_cell.length_b   1.000
_cell.length_c   1.000
_cell.angle_alpha   90.00
_cell.angle_beta   90.00
_cell.angle_gamma   90.00
#
_symmetry.space_group_name_H-M   'P 1'
#
loop_
_entity.id
_entity.type
_entity.pdbx_description
1 polymer ?
#
loop_
_entity_poly.entity_id
_entity_poly.type
_entity_poly.pdbx_seq_one_letter_code
_entity_poly.pdbx_strand_id
1 'polypeptide(L)'
;MPDEHKTQPVAPEAPVTPVAQPVQQWQAQPPADAQVQYVVAHKSLDGLGGWLMFWLIVFAIAGISYTTSFFTMLGSGASNASDVAYLIFAPLLAAGYIATVVFMAMRKKLAKLLAMATIGLSTLYVIVLTIIDMVNNTSSNLGTAVGGLVTTIIAGGLMILYFVVSKRVKATLVN
;
A
#
# COMPACT_ATOMS: atom_id res chain seq x y z
N MET A 1 34.15 83.40 -20.59
CA MET A 1 33.40 82.76 -21.69
C MET A 1 32.55 81.67 -21.12
N PRO A 2 31.27 81.86 -20.93
CA PRO A 2 30.37 80.84 -20.43
C PRO A 2 29.68 80.14 -21.61
N ASP A 3 29.72 78.81 -21.62
CA ASP A 3 29.07 77.99 -22.61
C ASP A 3 27.57 77.88 -22.37
N GLU A 4 26.83 78.26 -23.41
CA GLU A 4 25.37 78.19 -23.46
C GLU A 4 24.92 76.72 -23.56
N HIS A 5 24.27 76.27 -22.52
CA HIS A 5 23.49 75.01 -22.59
C HIS A 5 22.15 75.34 -23.29
N LYS A 6 22.07 74.95 -24.55
CA LYS A 6 20.82 74.88 -25.32
C LYS A 6 19.88 73.93 -24.75
N THR A 7 18.85 74.39 -24.09
CA THR A 7 17.65 73.62 -23.75
C THR A 7 16.91 73.23 -25.05
N GLN A 8 16.88 71.96 -25.39
CA GLN A 8 16.01 71.40 -26.46
C GLN A 8 14.55 71.43 -26.00
N PRO A 9 13.61 71.89 -26.83
CA PRO A 9 12.20 71.85 -26.52
C PRO A 9 11.71 70.39 -26.53
N VAL A 10 11.05 70.01 -25.45
CA VAL A 10 10.35 68.69 -25.37
C VAL A 10 9.18 68.73 -26.34
N ALA A 11 9.18 67.79 -27.30
CA ALA A 11 8.06 67.58 -28.22
C ALA A 11 6.82 67.10 -27.44
N PRO A 12 5.62 67.57 -27.78
CA PRO A 12 4.39 67.14 -27.13
C PRO A 12 4.15 65.64 -27.40
N GLU A 13 3.90 64.85 -26.32
CA GLU A 13 3.51 63.50 -26.38
C GLU A 13 2.23 63.37 -27.23
N ALA A 14 2.32 62.49 -28.23
CA ALA A 14 1.17 62.09 -29.04
C ALA A 14 0.11 61.35 -28.19
N PRO A 15 -1.19 61.58 -28.42
CA PRO A 15 -2.25 60.93 -27.66
C PRO A 15 -2.19 59.41 -27.84
N VAL A 16 -2.12 58.72 -26.73
CA VAL A 16 -2.12 57.27 -26.67
C VAL A 16 -3.49 56.80 -27.17
N THR A 17 -3.52 56.22 -28.36
CA THR A 17 -4.69 55.54 -28.89
C THR A 17 -5.03 54.37 -27.98
N PRO A 18 -6.29 54.22 -27.52
CA PRO A 18 -6.69 53.04 -26.73
C PRO A 18 -6.50 51.78 -27.57
N VAL A 19 -5.67 50.89 -27.10
CA VAL A 19 -5.51 49.55 -27.68
C VAL A 19 -6.86 48.86 -27.58
N ALA A 20 -7.49 48.62 -28.72
CA ALA A 20 -8.72 47.85 -28.81
C ALA A 20 -8.49 46.48 -28.19
N GLN A 21 -9.23 46.17 -27.12
CA GLN A 21 -9.24 44.85 -26.55
C GLN A 21 -9.64 43.84 -27.65
N PRO A 22 -8.95 42.71 -27.78
CA PRO A 22 -9.35 41.71 -28.75
C PRO A 22 -10.79 41.26 -28.41
N VAL A 23 -11.68 41.50 -29.35
CA VAL A 23 -13.06 40.99 -29.30
C VAL A 23 -12.96 39.52 -29.09
N GLN A 24 -13.46 39.01 -27.94
CA GLN A 24 -13.61 37.59 -27.73
C GLN A 24 -14.45 37.05 -28.89
N GLN A 25 -13.79 36.41 -29.84
CA GLN A 25 -14.45 35.62 -30.85
C GLN A 25 -15.32 34.60 -30.12
N TRP A 26 -16.63 34.80 -30.18
CA TRP A 26 -17.59 33.78 -29.80
C TRP A 26 -17.26 32.54 -30.60
N GLN A 27 -16.64 31.58 -29.95
CA GLN A 27 -16.43 30.25 -30.57
C GLN A 27 -17.81 29.72 -30.90
N ALA A 28 -18.04 29.54 -32.19
CA ALA A 28 -19.26 28.95 -32.70
C ALA A 28 -19.57 27.69 -31.89
N GLN A 29 -20.79 27.63 -31.34
CA GLN A 29 -21.28 26.44 -30.66
C GLN A 29 -20.97 25.22 -31.53
N PRO A 30 -20.34 24.19 -31.01
CA PRO A 30 -20.12 22.98 -31.76
C PRO A 30 -21.49 22.43 -32.24
N PRO A 31 -21.56 21.86 -33.45
CA PRO A 31 -22.81 21.34 -33.98
C PRO A 31 -23.44 20.35 -33.02
N ALA A 32 -24.77 20.32 -32.94
CA ALA A 32 -25.58 19.55 -31.99
C ALA A 32 -25.28 18.05 -31.97
N ASP A 33 -24.59 17.54 -32.98
CA ASP A 33 -24.14 16.13 -33.09
C ASP A 33 -22.70 15.89 -32.59
N ALA A 34 -22.02 16.90 -31.98
CA ALA A 34 -20.75 16.67 -31.33
C ALA A 34 -21.00 15.75 -30.12
N GLN A 35 -20.75 14.46 -30.30
CA GLN A 35 -20.73 13.49 -29.20
C GLN A 35 -19.81 14.04 -28.11
N VAL A 36 -20.41 14.48 -27.00
CA VAL A 36 -19.66 14.87 -25.80
C VAL A 36 -18.98 13.61 -25.31
N GLN A 37 -17.74 13.43 -25.74
CA GLN A 37 -16.91 12.34 -25.26
C GLN A 37 -16.61 12.64 -23.79
N TYR A 38 -17.41 12.08 -22.88
CA TYR A 38 -17.11 12.11 -21.47
C TYR A 38 -15.80 11.37 -21.25
N VAL A 39 -14.72 12.13 -21.18
CA VAL A 39 -13.45 11.62 -20.68
C VAL A 39 -13.67 11.33 -19.19
N VAL A 40 -14.15 10.12 -18.91
CA VAL A 40 -14.17 9.61 -17.55
C VAL A 40 -12.71 9.56 -17.12
N ALA A 41 -12.30 10.53 -16.32
CA ALA A 41 -10.99 10.53 -15.71
C ALA A 41 -10.90 9.23 -14.90
N HIS A 42 -10.32 8.19 -15.49
CA HIS A 42 -10.00 6.97 -14.76
C HIS A 42 -9.05 7.36 -13.64
N LYS A 43 -9.60 7.47 -12.42
CA LYS A 43 -8.78 7.66 -11.22
C LYS A 43 -7.74 6.54 -11.22
N SER A 44 -6.47 6.90 -11.43
CA SER A 44 -5.41 5.92 -11.48
C SER A 44 -5.43 5.11 -10.18
N LEU A 45 -5.52 3.79 -10.30
CA LEU A 45 -5.48 2.88 -9.15
C LEU A 45 -4.05 2.71 -8.62
N ASP A 46 -3.11 3.40 -9.27
CA ASP A 46 -1.69 3.34 -8.94
C ASP A 46 -1.43 4.01 -7.58
N GLY A 47 -0.68 3.32 -6.75
CA GLY A 47 -0.26 3.84 -5.46
C GLY A 47 -0.64 2.98 -4.26
N LEU A 48 0.12 3.19 -3.18
CA LEU A 48 -0.07 2.50 -1.90
C LEU A 48 -1.27 3.08 -1.13
N GLY A 49 -2.49 2.99 -1.69
CA GLY A 49 -3.69 3.56 -1.07
C GLY A 49 -4.76 2.51 -0.76
N GLY A 50 -5.75 2.88 0.07
CA GLY A 50 -6.87 2.03 0.43
C GLY A 50 -6.45 0.73 1.12
N TRP A 51 -7.06 -0.39 0.74
CA TRP A 51 -6.80 -1.71 1.35
C TRP A 51 -5.34 -2.18 1.26
N LEU A 52 -4.58 -1.76 0.25
CA LEU A 52 -3.18 -2.14 0.13
C LEU A 52 -2.33 -1.46 1.22
N MET A 53 -2.61 -0.19 1.54
CA MET A 53 -1.96 0.52 2.64
C MET A 53 -2.33 -0.10 4.00
N PHE A 54 -3.59 -0.49 4.17
CA PHE A 54 -4.04 -1.21 5.37
C PHE A 54 -3.21 -2.50 5.58
N TRP A 55 -3.07 -3.33 4.54
CA TRP A 55 -2.28 -4.56 4.63
C TRP A 55 -0.80 -4.31 4.89
N LEU A 56 -0.23 -3.24 4.31
CA LEU A 56 1.15 -2.85 4.58
C LEU A 56 1.36 -2.55 6.08
N ILE A 57 0.43 -1.81 6.69
CA ILE A 57 0.49 -1.50 8.13
C ILE A 57 0.32 -2.78 8.97
N VAL A 58 -0.64 -3.63 8.63
CA VAL A 58 -0.86 -4.91 9.33
C VAL A 58 0.39 -5.79 9.28
N PHE A 59 1.01 -5.92 8.12
CA PHE A 59 2.25 -6.71 7.96
C PHE A 59 3.44 -6.09 8.70
N ALA A 60 3.54 -4.75 8.74
CA ALA A 60 4.57 -4.07 9.52
C ALA A 60 4.42 -4.36 11.02
N ILE A 61 3.22 -4.23 11.56
CA ILE A 61 2.93 -4.55 12.96
C ILE A 61 3.21 -6.02 13.25
N ALA A 62 2.77 -6.94 12.38
CA ALA A 62 3.03 -8.37 12.54
C ALA A 62 4.53 -8.68 12.53
N GLY A 63 5.29 -8.11 11.59
CA GLY A 63 6.73 -8.28 11.50
C GLY A 63 7.47 -7.83 12.76
N ILE A 64 7.11 -6.65 13.28
CA ILE A 64 7.66 -6.13 14.54
C ILE A 64 7.28 -7.05 15.70
N SER A 65 6.01 -7.47 15.79
CA SER A 65 5.52 -8.33 16.87
C SER A 65 6.24 -9.68 16.89
N TYR A 66 6.39 -10.35 15.73
CA TYR A 66 7.13 -11.61 15.66
C TYR A 66 8.61 -11.44 16.01
N THR A 67 9.23 -10.32 15.61
CA THR A 67 10.63 -10.03 15.94
C THR A 67 10.80 -9.82 17.43
N THR A 68 10.00 -8.98 18.06
CA THR A 68 10.11 -8.69 19.51
C THR A 68 9.83 -9.92 20.35
N SER A 69 8.78 -10.66 20.02
CA SER A 69 8.40 -11.88 20.73
C SER A 69 9.45 -12.99 20.55
N PHE A 70 10.08 -13.09 19.37
CA PHE A 70 11.18 -14.04 19.15
C PHE A 70 12.35 -13.80 20.11
N PHE A 71 12.80 -12.55 20.24
CA PHE A 71 13.91 -12.22 21.16
C PHE A 71 13.52 -12.41 22.62
N THR A 72 12.27 -12.11 22.98
CA THR A 72 11.78 -12.36 24.34
C THR A 72 11.79 -13.86 24.65
N MET A 73 11.28 -14.68 23.73
CA MET A 73 11.24 -16.14 23.89
C MET A 73 12.66 -16.75 23.92
N LEU A 74 13.57 -16.22 23.10
CA LEU A 74 14.96 -16.66 23.10
C LEU A 74 15.65 -16.39 24.46
N GLY A 75 15.30 -15.27 25.12
CA GLY A 75 15.83 -14.92 26.44
C GLY A 75 15.22 -15.75 27.58
N SER A 76 13.95 -16.14 27.49
CA SER A 76 13.27 -16.96 28.51
C SER A 76 13.51 -18.46 28.35
N GLY A 77 13.90 -18.90 27.15
CA GLY A 77 14.05 -20.30 26.80
C GLY A 77 12.72 -21.00 26.45
N ALA A 78 12.80 -22.10 25.71
CA ALA A 78 11.66 -22.92 25.37
C ALA A 78 11.36 -23.91 26.50
N SER A 79 10.13 -23.91 27.01
CA SER A 79 9.68 -24.78 28.09
C SER A 79 8.76 -25.91 27.62
N ASN A 80 8.19 -25.79 26.42
CA ASN A 80 7.24 -26.75 25.86
C ASN A 80 7.35 -26.86 24.33
N ALA A 81 6.63 -27.81 23.73
CA ALA A 81 6.67 -28.04 22.28
C ALA A 81 6.17 -26.85 21.47
N SER A 82 5.19 -26.08 21.99
CA SER A 82 4.68 -24.89 21.33
C SER A 82 5.75 -23.78 21.28
N ASP A 83 6.57 -23.62 22.35
CA ASP A 83 7.68 -22.68 22.39
C ASP A 83 8.74 -23.05 21.36
N VAL A 84 9.06 -24.35 21.24
CA VAL A 84 10.02 -24.83 20.23
C VAL A 84 9.50 -24.53 18.82
N ALA A 85 8.23 -24.85 18.55
CA ALA A 85 7.60 -24.53 17.26
C ALA A 85 7.65 -23.01 16.99
N TYR A 86 7.36 -22.19 17.99
CA TYR A 86 7.46 -20.75 17.88
C TYR A 86 8.89 -20.28 17.51
N LEU A 87 9.92 -20.78 18.17
CA LEU A 87 11.31 -20.41 17.89
C LEU A 87 11.74 -20.77 16.46
N ILE A 88 11.15 -21.80 15.86
CA ILE A 88 11.42 -22.19 14.47
C ILE A 88 10.68 -21.25 13.49
N PHE A 89 9.40 -21.01 13.73
CA PHE A 89 8.55 -20.27 12.79
C PHE A 89 8.69 -18.76 12.91
N ALA A 90 8.91 -18.21 14.11
CA ALA A 90 8.93 -16.78 14.35
C ALA A 90 9.97 -16.02 13.52
N PRO A 91 11.23 -16.45 13.41
CA PRO A 91 12.21 -15.73 12.58
C PRO A 91 11.86 -15.78 11.09
N LEU A 92 11.27 -16.89 10.60
CA LEU A 92 10.83 -17.01 9.22
C LEU A 92 9.65 -16.09 8.94
N LEU A 93 8.68 -16.02 9.87
CA LEU A 93 7.53 -15.13 9.78
C LEU A 93 7.95 -13.67 9.90
N ALA A 94 8.82 -13.31 10.85
CA ALA A 94 9.35 -11.96 10.98
C ALA A 94 10.05 -11.50 9.69
N ALA A 95 10.95 -12.31 9.15
CA ALA A 95 11.63 -12.02 7.89
C ALA A 95 10.65 -11.91 6.72
N GLY A 96 9.68 -12.81 6.63
CA GLY A 96 8.65 -12.82 5.60
C GLY A 96 7.77 -11.56 5.63
N TYR A 97 7.30 -11.16 6.80
CA TYR A 97 6.49 -9.95 6.96
C TYR A 97 7.29 -8.69 6.66
N ILE A 98 8.52 -8.56 7.20
CA ILE A 98 9.38 -7.42 6.94
C ILE A 98 9.73 -7.32 5.45
N ALA A 99 10.15 -8.42 4.84
CA ALA A 99 10.42 -8.46 3.40
C ALA A 99 9.19 -8.05 2.59
N THR A 100 8.01 -8.57 2.93
CA THR A 100 6.76 -8.19 2.26
C THR A 100 6.50 -6.70 2.32
N VAL A 101 6.67 -6.07 3.50
CA VAL A 101 6.51 -4.61 3.68
C VAL A 101 7.49 -3.84 2.82
N VAL A 102 8.78 -4.21 2.84
CA VAL A 102 9.82 -3.54 2.05
C VAL A 102 9.52 -3.63 0.55
N PHE A 103 9.26 -4.83 0.02
CA PHE A 103 8.98 -5.01 -1.39
C PHE A 103 7.64 -4.37 -1.81
N MET A 104 6.65 -4.33 -0.91
CA MET A 104 5.38 -3.64 -1.15
C MET A 104 5.57 -2.12 -1.21
N ALA A 105 6.39 -1.54 -0.30
CA ALA A 105 6.76 -0.13 -0.34
C ALA A 105 7.54 0.23 -1.61
N MET A 106 8.41 -0.66 -2.08
CA MET A 106 9.16 -0.53 -3.32
C MET A 106 8.30 -0.84 -4.58
N ARG A 107 7.04 -1.22 -4.43
CA ARG A 107 6.10 -1.59 -5.52
C ARG A 107 6.60 -2.73 -6.41
N LYS A 108 7.39 -3.65 -5.87
CA LYS A 108 7.95 -4.78 -6.63
C LYS A 108 6.92 -5.89 -6.83
N LYS A 109 6.93 -6.57 -7.98
CA LYS A 109 6.08 -7.77 -8.24
C LYS A 109 6.26 -8.86 -7.21
N LEU A 110 7.47 -9.02 -6.69
CA LEU A 110 7.81 -9.99 -5.64
C LEU A 110 6.98 -9.79 -4.36
N ALA A 111 6.54 -8.56 -4.05
CA ALA A 111 5.73 -8.29 -2.87
C ALA A 111 4.45 -9.13 -2.82
N LYS A 112 3.80 -9.34 -3.96
CA LYS A 112 2.60 -10.17 -4.06
C LYS A 112 2.90 -11.62 -3.69
N LEU A 113 3.98 -12.18 -4.23
CA LEU A 113 4.37 -13.56 -3.97
C LEU A 113 4.80 -13.74 -2.52
N LEU A 114 5.60 -12.80 -1.98
CA LEU A 114 6.02 -12.80 -0.59
C LEU A 114 4.82 -12.69 0.37
N ALA A 115 3.85 -11.81 0.08
CA ALA A 115 2.63 -11.70 0.88
C ALA A 115 1.88 -13.04 0.95
N MET A 116 1.65 -13.68 -0.21
CA MET A 116 0.96 -14.98 -0.25
C MET A 116 1.76 -16.08 0.48
N ALA A 117 3.08 -16.11 0.28
CA ALA A 117 3.96 -17.08 0.95
C ALA A 117 3.95 -16.90 2.47
N THR A 118 4.06 -15.64 2.93
CA THR A 118 4.06 -15.32 4.37
C THR A 118 2.71 -15.63 5.01
N ILE A 119 1.59 -15.32 4.34
CA ILE A 119 0.24 -15.68 4.82
C ILE A 119 0.10 -17.21 4.88
N GLY A 120 0.54 -17.93 3.86
CA GLY A 120 0.53 -19.39 3.85
C GLY A 120 1.36 -19.99 4.98
N LEU A 121 2.57 -19.47 5.19
CA LEU A 121 3.46 -19.90 6.28
C LEU A 121 2.84 -19.59 7.66
N SER A 122 2.21 -18.44 7.85
CA SER A 122 1.54 -18.10 9.11
C SER A 122 0.33 -18.99 9.38
N THR A 123 -0.44 -19.32 8.34
CA THR A 123 -1.54 -20.28 8.43
C THR A 123 -1.03 -21.69 8.82
N LEU A 124 0.05 -22.14 8.18
CA LEU A 124 0.70 -23.40 8.52
C LEU A 124 1.18 -23.44 9.97
N TYR A 125 1.80 -22.35 10.42
CA TYR A 125 2.25 -22.22 11.82
C TYR A 125 1.07 -22.37 12.81
N VAL A 126 -0.06 -21.71 12.57
CA VAL A 126 -1.25 -21.84 13.44
C VAL A 126 -1.79 -23.27 13.42
N ILE A 127 -1.78 -23.93 12.27
CA ILE A 127 -2.19 -25.35 12.16
C ILE A 127 -1.28 -26.22 13.04
N VAL A 128 0.04 -26.05 12.95
CA VAL A 128 1.01 -26.79 13.75
C VAL A 128 0.79 -26.57 15.24
N LEU A 129 0.62 -25.30 15.67
CA LEU A 129 0.32 -25.00 17.09
C LEU A 129 -0.96 -25.68 17.55
N THR A 130 -2.03 -25.59 16.76
CA THR A 130 -3.32 -26.21 17.13
C THR A 130 -3.18 -27.72 17.30
N ILE A 131 -2.41 -28.37 16.43
CA ILE A 131 -2.15 -29.81 16.55
C ILE A 131 -1.35 -30.13 17.84
N ILE A 132 -0.31 -29.36 18.13
CA ILE A 132 0.50 -29.53 19.36
C ILE A 132 -0.40 -29.37 20.59
N ASP A 133 -1.25 -28.35 20.63
CA ASP A 133 -2.17 -28.09 21.75
C ASP A 133 -3.21 -29.19 21.91
N MET A 134 -3.71 -29.77 20.81
CA MET A 134 -4.62 -30.90 20.84
C MET A 134 -3.92 -32.16 21.39
N VAL A 135 -2.70 -32.42 20.95
CA VAL A 135 -1.93 -33.62 21.39
C VAL A 135 -1.56 -33.53 22.87
N ASN A 136 -1.19 -32.34 23.33
CA ASN A 136 -0.78 -32.10 24.72
C ASN A 136 -1.99 -31.91 25.67
N ASN A 137 -3.25 -32.05 25.19
CA ASN A 137 -4.46 -31.77 25.93
C ASN A 137 -4.49 -30.39 26.59
N THR A 138 -3.76 -29.44 26.02
CA THR A 138 -3.65 -28.08 26.54
C THR A 138 -4.91 -27.30 26.23
N SER A 139 -5.66 -27.69 25.20
CA SER A 139 -6.94 -27.08 24.85
C SER A 139 -8.06 -27.62 25.75
N SER A 140 -8.52 -26.80 26.64
CA SER A 140 -9.65 -27.09 27.54
C SER A 140 -10.98 -27.35 26.78
N ASN A 141 -11.05 -27.00 25.49
CA ASN A 141 -12.25 -27.18 24.66
C ASN A 141 -11.86 -27.45 23.20
N LEU A 142 -12.06 -28.68 22.75
CA LEU A 142 -11.80 -29.12 21.38
C LEU A 142 -12.57 -28.29 20.35
N GLY A 143 -13.81 -27.88 20.68
CA GLY A 143 -14.63 -27.02 19.81
C GLY A 143 -13.99 -25.65 19.52
N THR A 144 -13.38 -25.05 20.53
CA THR A 144 -12.65 -23.78 20.38
C THR A 144 -11.42 -23.94 19.49
N ALA A 145 -10.65 -25.00 19.69
CA ALA A 145 -9.45 -25.29 18.87
C ALA A 145 -9.82 -25.52 17.40
N VAL A 146 -10.81 -26.36 17.13
CA VAL A 146 -11.29 -26.62 15.76
C VAL A 146 -11.90 -25.35 15.14
N GLY A 147 -12.71 -24.61 15.90
CA GLY A 147 -13.27 -23.34 15.43
C GLY A 147 -12.21 -22.31 15.07
N GLY A 148 -11.16 -22.18 15.89
CA GLY A 148 -10.02 -21.31 15.64
C GLY A 148 -9.26 -21.73 14.37
N LEU A 149 -9.03 -23.02 14.17
CA LEU A 149 -8.37 -23.55 12.99
C LEU A 149 -9.16 -23.27 11.71
N VAL A 150 -10.47 -23.55 11.71
CA VAL A 150 -11.35 -23.27 10.57
C VAL A 150 -11.35 -21.77 10.23
N THR A 151 -11.48 -20.92 11.25
CA THR A 151 -11.44 -19.45 11.07
C THR A 151 -10.11 -19.00 10.46
N THR A 152 -8.99 -19.53 10.94
CA THR A 152 -7.65 -19.19 10.42
C THR A 152 -7.48 -19.61 8.95
N ILE A 153 -7.93 -20.80 8.58
CA ILE A 153 -7.86 -21.27 7.19
C ILE A 153 -8.72 -20.40 6.27
N ILE A 154 -9.94 -20.07 6.70
CA ILE A 154 -10.84 -19.21 5.92
C ILE A 154 -10.23 -17.80 5.79
N ALA A 155 -9.78 -17.21 6.88
CA ALA A 155 -9.17 -15.86 6.87
C ALA A 155 -7.91 -15.83 5.99
N GLY A 156 -7.00 -16.77 6.15
CA GLY A 156 -5.80 -16.89 5.32
C GLY A 156 -6.13 -17.07 3.84
N GLY A 157 -7.12 -17.93 3.53
CA GLY A 157 -7.60 -18.13 2.16
C GLY A 157 -8.19 -16.88 1.55
N LEU A 158 -9.01 -16.11 2.28
CA LEU A 158 -9.58 -14.84 1.82
C LEU A 158 -8.50 -13.79 1.60
N MET A 159 -7.50 -13.74 2.48
CA MET A 159 -6.35 -12.84 2.30
C MET A 159 -5.56 -13.18 1.03
N ILE A 160 -5.22 -14.44 0.81
CA ILE A 160 -4.54 -14.87 -0.40
C ILE A 160 -5.37 -14.53 -1.63
N LEU A 161 -6.69 -14.82 -1.59
CA LEU A 161 -7.61 -14.50 -2.68
C LEU A 161 -7.61 -13.00 -2.99
N TYR A 162 -7.58 -12.14 -1.97
CA TYR A 162 -7.46 -10.70 -2.16
C TYR A 162 -6.20 -10.33 -2.98
N PHE A 163 -5.03 -10.87 -2.64
CA PHE A 163 -3.79 -10.61 -3.38
C PHE A 163 -3.81 -11.15 -4.81
N VAL A 164 -4.56 -12.22 -5.07
CA VAL A 164 -4.71 -12.81 -6.41
C VAL A 164 -5.65 -12.00 -7.29
N VAL A 165 -6.82 -11.62 -6.77
CA VAL A 165 -7.93 -11.06 -7.55
C VAL A 165 -7.86 -9.54 -7.64
N SER A 166 -7.31 -8.85 -6.64
CA SER A 166 -7.33 -7.40 -6.53
C SER A 166 -6.69 -6.70 -7.74
N LYS A 167 -7.50 -5.90 -8.44
CA LYS A 167 -7.04 -5.05 -9.54
C LYS A 167 -6.01 -4.03 -9.09
N ARG A 168 -6.14 -3.51 -7.85
CA ARG A 168 -5.22 -2.54 -7.28
C ARG A 168 -3.85 -3.14 -7.00
N VAL A 169 -3.78 -4.36 -6.46
CA VAL A 169 -2.52 -5.08 -6.26
C VAL A 169 -1.80 -5.27 -7.60
N LYS A 170 -2.55 -5.66 -8.65
CA LYS A 170 -2.01 -5.85 -10.00
C LYS A 170 -1.53 -4.54 -10.62
N ALA A 171 -2.20 -3.41 -10.37
CA ALA A 171 -1.82 -2.11 -10.92
C ALA A 171 -0.63 -1.47 -10.16
N THR A 172 -0.51 -1.69 -8.85
CA THR A 172 0.51 -1.06 -8.01
C THR A 172 1.83 -1.83 -7.99
N LEU A 173 1.79 -3.18 -8.01
CA LEU A 173 2.96 -4.05 -7.92
C LEU A 173 3.38 -4.51 -9.32
N VAL A 174 3.93 -3.60 -10.12
CA VAL A 174 4.24 -3.83 -11.55
C VAL A 174 5.73 -3.89 -11.90
N ASN A 175 6.60 -3.45 -10.99
CA ASN A 175 8.07 -3.39 -11.20
C ASN A 175 8.81 -4.61 -10.63
#